data_1a6c56a7aa7f23d856cdfd5a344f9b9c
#
_entry.id   1a6c56a7aa7f23d856cdfd5a344f9b9c
#
_cell.length_a   1.000
_cell.length_b   1.000
_cell.length_c   1.000
_cell.angle_alpha   90.00
_cell.angle_beta   90.00
_cell.angle_gamma   90.00
#
_symmetry.space_group_name_H-M   'P 1'
#
loop_
_entity.id
_entity.type
_entity.pdbx_description
1 polymer ?
#
loop_
_entity_poly.entity_id
_entity_poly.type
_entity_poly.pdbx_seq_one_letter_code
_entity_poly.pdbx_strand_id
1 'polypeptide(L)'
;MLKDKAKFVTISEEIIEKIKSGELLPGDQIPSENELIKHYKISNTTARKALLEIESKGWARRIKGKGTFVLNRTEDHHLLRTLGSIYATRRGFHDSLIAEGFTPKNIVLEKTILPDGISSEINGRHFIIGGPVLKLHQLRYADDLLMKDEVKYISLTLCPKINKIPTEVSYFKVYEDTYHLKISEVQQTLGVKILEPNTTNFESNKPIPAKT
;
A
#
# COMPACT_ATOMS: atom_id res chain seq x y z
N MET A 1 3.36 12.52 -29.09
CA MET A 1 2.62 11.29 -29.47
C MET A 1 2.07 10.65 -28.19
N LEU A 2 0.79 10.78 -27.94
CA LEU A 2 0.11 10.05 -26.86
C LEU A 2 0.16 8.57 -27.24
N LYS A 3 0.84 7.73 -26.46
CA LYS A 3 0.78 6.27 -26.61
C LYS A 3 -0.68 5.84 -26.47
N ASP A 4 -1.23 5.21 -27.51
CA ASP A 4 -2.55 4.56 -27.45
C ASP A 4 -2.58 3.64 -26.21
N LYS A 5 -3.43 3.96 -25.25
CA LYS A 5 -3.64 3.10 -24.09
C LYS A 5 -4.18 1.75 -24.54
N ALA A 6 -3.64 0.67 -23.98
CA ALA A 6 -4.15 -0.67 -24.29
C ALA A 6 -5.65 -0.76 -23.96
N LYS A 7 -6.46 -1.38 -24.83
CA LYS A 7 -7.93 -1.46 -24.67
C LYS A 7 -8.38 -1.94 -23.28
N PHE A 8 -7.67 -2.89 -22.67
CA PHE A 8 -8.03 -3.40 -21.35
C PHE A 8 -7.87 -2.32 -20.25
N VAL A 9 -6.90 -1.40 -20.39
CA VAL A 9 -6.70 -0.29 -19.45
C VAL A 9 -7.86 0.70 -19.56
N THR A 10 -8.24 1.07 -20.79
CA THR A 10 -9.37 2.00 -21.02
C THR A 10 -10.66 1.44 -20.43
N ILE A 11 -10.95 0.15 -20.66
CA ILE A 11 -12.15 -0.51 -20.12
C ILE A 11 -12.12 -0.58 -18.60
N SER A 12 -10.97 -0.90 -18.01
CA SER A 12 -10.85 -0.94 -16.54
C SER A 12 -11.04 0.44 -15.92
N GLU A 13 -10.48 1.49 -16.53
CA GLU A 13 -10.65 2.88 -16.08
C GLU A 13 -12.12 3.32 -16.18
N GLU A 14 -12.83 2.99 -17.25
CA GLU A 14 -14.26 3.32 -17.42
C GLU A 14 -15.13 2.69 -16.32
N ILE A 15 -14.91 1.39 -16.02
CA ILE A 15 -15.65 0.71 -14.96
C ILE A 15 -15.30 1.30 -13.58
N ILE A 16 -14.03 1.62 -13.35
CA ILE A 16 -13.60 2.28 -12.09
C ILE A 16 -14.25 3.64 -11.93
N GLU A 17 -14.37 4.43 -13.00
CA GLU A 17 -15.07 5.73 -12.93
C GLU A 17 -16.56 5.57 -12.62
N LYS A 18 -17.23 4.52 -13.11
CA LYS A 18 -18.61 4.19 -12.73
C LYS A 18 -18.74 3.84 -11.24
N ILE A 19 -17.74 3.17 -10.67
CA ILE A 19 -17.70 2.90 -9.23
C ILE A 19 -17.49 4.19 -8.45
N LYS A 20 -16.55 5.02 -8.86
CA LYS A 20 -16.26 6.30 -8.19
C LYS A 20 -17.41 7.30 -8.27
N SER A 21 -18.13 7.33 -9.38
CA SER A 21 -19.31 8.22 -9.55
C SER A 21 -20.55 7.71 -8.81
N GLY A 22 -20.50 6.49 -8.24
CA GLY A 22 -21.65 5.86 -7.58
C GLY A 22 -22.69 5.27 -8.55
N GLU A 23 -22.38 5.14 -9.84
CA GLU A 23 -23.21 4.40 -10.80
C GLU A 23 -23.21 2.90 -10.50
N LEU A 24 -22.06 2.38 -10.02
CA LEU A 24 -21.93 1.04 -9.47
C LEU A 24 -21.62 1.15 -7.97
N LEU A 25 -22.53 0.63 -7.15
CA LEU A 25 -22.43 0.67 -5.69
C LEU A 25 -21.64 -0.52 -5.13
N PRO A 26 -21.09 -0.42 -3.92
CA PRO A 26 -20.52 -1.56 -3.21
C PRO A 26 -21.49 -2.74 -3.14
N GLY A 27 -20.99 -3.93 -3.50
CA GLY A 27 -21.80 -5.14 -3.59
C GLY A 27 -22.44 -5.38 -4.96
N ASP A 28 -22.45 -4.39 -5.86
CA ASP A 28 -22.94 -4.58 -7.21
C ASP A 28 -22.01 -5.48 -8.02
N GLN A 29 -22.57 -6.27 -8.91
CA GLN A 29 -21.81 -7.08 -9.83
C GLN A 29 -21.36 -6.23 -11.01
N ILE A 30 -20.04 -6.20 -11.28
CA ILE A 30 -19.50 -5.58 -12.50
C ILE A 30 -19.68 -6.53 -13.68
N PRO A 31 -19.65 -6.02 -14.94
CA PRO A 31 -19.84 -6.85 -16.12
C PRO A 31 -18.88 -8.05 -16.17
N SER A 32 -19.41 -9.21 -16.52
CA SER A 32 -18.66 -10.45 -16.68
C SER A 32 -17.75 -10.40 -17.92
N GLU A 33 -16.79 -11.36 -18.04
CA GLU A 33 -15.93 -11.49 -19.21
C GLU A 33 -16.76 -11.53 -20.50
N ASN A 34 -17.87 -12.30 -20.54
CA ASN A 34 -18.74 -12.44 -21.71
C ASN A 34 -19.48 -11.15 -22.07
N GLU A 35 -19.95 -10.41 -21.07
CA GLU A 35 -20.61 -9.11 -21.28
C GLU A 35 -19.62 -8.07 -21.80
N LEU A 36 -18.38 -8.02 -21.26
CA LEU A 36 -17.34 -7.15 -21.78
C LEU A 36 -16.98 -7.48 -23.24
N ILE A 37 -16.85 -8.77 -23.59
CA ILE A 37 -16.57 -9.21 -24.95
C ILE A 37 -17.68 -8.73 -25.90
N LYS A 38 -18.94 -8.92 -25.51
CA LYS A 38 -20.10 -8.54 -26.30
C LYS A 38 -20.22 -7.02 -26.47
N HIS A 39 -20.02 -6.28 -25.38
CA HIS A 39 -20.20 -4.82 -25.35
C HIS A 39 -19.06 -4.08 -26.08
N TYR A 40 -17.81 -4.43 -25.77
CA TYR A 40 -16.63 -3.71 -26.31
C TYR A 40 -16.04 -4.37 -27.57
N LYS A 41 -16.61 -5.49 -28.04
CA LYS A 41 -16.13 -6.27 -29.21
C LYS A 41 -14.64 -6.57 -29.10
N ILE A 42 -14.21 -7.15 -27.97
CA ILE A 42 -12.83 -7.48 -27.62
C ILE A 42 -12.62 -8.98 -27.48
N SER A 43 -11.36 -9.40 -27.41
CA SER A 43 -11.01 -10.79 -27.13
C SER A 43 -11.23 -11.16 -25.67
N ASN A 44 -11.41 -12.46 -25.39
CA ASN A 44 -11.50 -13.01 -24.05
C ASN A 44 -10.29 -12.59 -23.18
N THR A 45 -9.07 -12.66 -23.75
CA THR A 45 -7.83 -12.25 -23.07
C THR A 45 -7.87 -10.78 -22.65
N THR A 46 -8.44 -9.90 -23.48
CA THR A 46 -8.55 -8.47 -23.18
C THR A 46 -9.58 -8.22 -22.07
N ALA A 47 -10.75 -8.89 -22.15
CA ALA A 47 -11.77 -8.80 -21.11
C ALA A 47 -11.24 -9.28 -19.74
N ARG A 48 -10.58 -10.43 -19.73
CA ARG A 48 -9.96 -10.98 -18.52
C ARG A 48 -8.90 -10.07 -17.93
N LYS A 49 -8.05 -9.46 -18.77
CA LYS A 49 -7.05 -8.48 -18.30
C LYS A 49 -7.70 -7.25 -17.71
N ALA A 50 -8.81 -6.76 -18.28
CA ALA A 50 -9.54 -5.61 -17.73
C ALA A 50 -10.09 -5.92 -16.32
N LEU A 51 -10.72 -7.07 -16.13
CA LEU A 51 -11.23 -7.49 -14.83
C LEU A 51 -10.11 -7.70 -13.80
N LEU A 52 -9.00 -8.32 -14.21
CA LEU A 52 -7.82 -8.48 -13.35
C LEU A 52 -7.21 -7.12 -12.95
N GLU A 53 -7.23 -6.14 -13.84
CA GLU A 53 -6.76 -4.78 -13.56
C GLU A 53 -7.64 -4.09 -12.53
N ILE A 54 -8.99 -4.22 -12.64
CA ILE A 54 -9.95 -3.68 -11.66
C ILE A 54 -9.74 -4.34 -10.29
N GLU A 55 -9.57 -5.66 -10.28
CA GLU A 55 -9.33 -6.45 -9.07
C GLU A 55 -7.98 -6.10 -8.43
N SER A 56 -6.91 -6.00 -9.21
CA SER A 56 -5.57 -5.64 -8.75
C SER A 56 -5.49 -4.23 -8.16
N LYS A 57 -6.37 -3.33 -8.63
CA LYS A 57 -6.53 -1.98 -8.09
C LYS A 57 -7.47 -1.91 -6.88
N GLY A 58 -8.02 -3.06 -6.43
CA GLY A 58 -8.87 -3.15 -5.23
C GLY A 58 -10.26 -2.52 -5.39
N TRP A 59 -10.79 -2.41 -6.61
CA TRP A 59 -12.13 -1.87 -6.85
C TRP A 59 -13.22 -2.92 -6.85
N ALA A 60 -12.86 -4.17 -7.16
CA ALA A 60 -13.79 -5.28 -7.17
C ALA A 60 -13.08 -6.58 -6.76
N ARG A 61 -13.85 -7.59 -6.39
CA ARG A 61 -13.36 -8.93 -6.02
C ARG A 61 -14.12 -10.00 -6.76
N ARG A 62 -13.38 -10.95 -7.32
CA ARG A 62 -13.96 -12.14 -7.95
C ARG A 62 -14.40 -13.16 -6.91
N ILE A 63 -15.63 -13.61 -7.01
CA ILE A 63 -16.17 -14.72 -6.24
C ILE A 63 -16.41 -15.87 -7.19
N LYS A 64 -15.70 -17.00 -6.98
CA LYS A 64 -15.75 -18.18 -7.85
C LYS A 64 -17.19 -18.65 -8.02
N GLY A 65 -17.65 -18.79 -9.27
CA GLY A 65 -18.99 -19.23 -9.63
C GLY A 65 -20.10 -18.19 -9.46
N LYS A 66 -19.82 -17.00 -8.91
CA LYS A 66 -20.83 -15.95 -8.68
C LYS A 66 -20.61 -14.68 -9.53
N GLY A 67 -19.36 -14.33 -9.84
CA GLY A 67 -19.04 -13.13 -10.59
C GLY A 67 -17.98 -12.27 -9.93
N THR A 68 -17.87 -11.02 -10.38
CA THR A 68 -16.96 -10.02 -9.82
C THR A 68 -17.79 -8.86 -9.26
N PHE A 69 -17.57 -8.52 -8.00
CA PHE A 69 -18.41 -7.59 -7.24
C PHE A 69 -17.59 -6.39 -6.79
N VAL A 70 -18.22 -5.20 -6.82
CA VAL A 70 -17.64 -3.97 -6.31
C VAL A 70 -17.37 -4.11 -4.81
N LEU A 71 -16.15 -3.75 -4.41
CA LEU A 71 -15.79 -3.75 -2.99
C LEU A 71 -16.33 -2.51 -2.29
N ASN A 72 -16.85 -2.68 -1.08
CA ASN A 72 -17.08 -1.58 -0.18
C ASN A 72 -15.74 -1.12 0.40
N ARG A 73 -15.14 -0.11 -0.21
CA ARG A 73 -13.83 0.38 0.19
C ARG A 73 -13.82 1.02 1.58
N THR A 74 -15.00 1.39 2.10
CA THR A 74 -15.16 1.95 3.45
C THR A 74 -15.39 0.87 4.51
N GLU A 75 -16.12 -0.22 4.17
CA GLU A 75 -16.44 -1.29 5.12
C GLU A 75 -15.49 -2.48 5.02
N ASP A 76 -15.15 -2.90 3.80
CA ASP A 76 -14.27 -4.08 3.59
C ASP A 76 -12.79 -3.80 3.88
N HIS A 77 -12.38 -2.53 3.99
CA HIS A 77 -11.01 -2.09 4.29
C HIS A 77 -9.91 -2.85 3.54
N HIS A 78 -10.22 -3.38 2.36
CA HIS A 78 -9.29 -4.19 1.59
C HIS A 78 -8.25 -3.34 0.87
N LEU A 79 -7.11 -3.16 1.52
CA LEU A 79 -5.88 -2.72 0.88
C LEU A 79 -5.20 -3.92 0.24
N LEU A 80 -5.37 -4.09 -1.09
CA LEU A 80 -4.60 -5.07 -1.84
C LEU A 80 -3.14 -4.64 -1.90
N ARG A 81 -2.28 -5.36 -1.16
CA ARG A 81 -0.83 -5.21 -1.22
C ARG A 81 -0.24 -6.37 -1.99
N THR A 82 0.40 -6.08 -3.12
CA THR A 82 1.21 -7.07 -3.83
C THR A 82 2.51 -7.27 -3.05
N LEU A 83 2.56 -8.33 -2.26
CA LEU A 83 3.76 -8.71 -1.51
C LEU A 83 4.83 -9.22 -2.50
N GLY A 84 6.07 -8.80 -2.30
CA GLY A 84 7.22 -9.28 -3.07
C GLY A 84 7.55 -8.54 -4.37
N SER A 85 6.80 -7.51 -4.75
CA SER A 85 7.15 -6.67 -5.89
C SER A 85 7.96 -5.43 -5.47
N ILE A 86 9.17 -5.27 -6.02
CA ILE A 86 9.97 -4.05 -5.84
C ILE A 86 9.21 -2.82 -6.35
N TYR A 87 8.43 -2.95 -7.42
CA TYR A 87 7.62 -1.86 -7.97
C TYR A 87 6.51 -1.40 -7.03
N ALA A 88 5.82 -2.34 -6.36
CA ALA A 88 4.82 -2.01 -5.36
C ALA A 88 5.44 -1.33 -4.13
N THR A 89 6.66 -1.74 -3.77
CA THR A 89 7.43 -1.15 -2.67
C THR A 89 7.86 0.28 -2.99
N ARG A 90 8.29 0.56 -4.24
CA ARG A 90 8.73 1.90 -4.70
C ARG A 90 7.63 2.96 -4.63
N ARG A 91 6.37 2.58 -4.91
CA ARG A 91 5.25 3.53 -4.88
C ARG A 91 5.02 4.13 -3.48
N GLY A 92 5.43 3.40 -2.44
CA GLY A 92 5.24 3.82 -1.06
C GLY A 92 3.79 3.68 -0.57
N PHE A 93 3.62 3.71 0.73
CA PHE A 93 2.31 3.53 1.36
C PHE A 93 1.38 4.71 1.09
N HIS A 94 1.88 5.93 1.24
CA HIS A 94 1.13 7.18 1.05
C HIS A 94 0.57 7.31 -0.37
N ASP A 95 1.43 7.20 -1.38
CA ASP A 95 1.02 7.34 -2.78
C ASP A 95 0.08 6.22 -3.23
N SER A 96 0.22 5.02 -2.64
CA SER A 96 -0.69 3.91 -2.91
C SER A 96 -2.08 4.17 -2.37
N LEU A 97 -2.19 4.71 -1.15
CA LEU A 97 -3.48 5.06 -0.55
C LEU A 97 -4.21 6.14 -1.36
N ILE A 98 -3.52 7.21 -1.75
CA ILE A 98 -4.11 8.25 -2.59
C ILE A 98 -4.62 7.67 -3.91
N ALA A 99 -3.83 6.80 -4.56
CA ALA A 99 -4.24 6.17 -5.82
C ALA A 99 -5.44 5.21 -5.66
N GLU A 100 -5.64 4.69 -4.46
CA GLU A 100 -6.77 3.84 -4.08
C GLU A 100 -7.98 4.66 -3.57
N GLY A 101 -7.85 6.01 -3.50
CA GLY A 101 -8.92 6.93 -3.10
C GLY A 101 -9.05 7.11 -1.59
N PHE A 102 -8.07 6.68 -0.80
CA PHE A 102 -8.01 6.92 0.64
C PHE A 102 -7.26 8.21 0.95
N THR A 103 -7.57 8.80 2.10
CA THR A 103 -6.81 9.91 2.68
C THR A 103 -5.74 9.34 3.62
N PRO A 104 -4.45 9.40 3.26
CA PRO A 104 -3.41 8.89 4.14
C PRO A 104 -3.16 9.86 5.31
N LYS A 105 -2.97 9.30 6.52
CA LYS A 105 -2.61 10.04 7.71
C LYS A 105 -1.50 9.29 8.45
N ASN A 106 -0.51 10.01 8.94
CA ASN A 106 0.57 9.46 9.76
C ASN A 106 0.59 10.13 11.14
N ILE A 107 0.76 9.32 12.18
CA ILE A 107 1.03 9.79 13.53
C ILE A 107 2.39 9.28 13.94
N VAL A 108 3.33 10.19 14.22
CA VAL A 108 4.67 9.83 14.71
C VAL A 108 4.59 9.63 16.22
N LEU A 109 4.88 8.42 16.67
CA LEU A 109 4.94 8.09 18.10
C LEU A 109 6.33 8.33 18.69
N GLU A 110 7.38 8.02 17.89
CA GLU A 110 8.77 8.18 18.33
C GLU A 110 9.66 8.54 17.12
N LYS A 111 10.58 9.48 17.34
CA LYS A 111 11.61 9.85 16.37
C LYS A 111 12.90 10.13 17.12
N THR A 112 13.78 9.12 17.20
CA THR A 112 14.98 9.14 18.06
C THR A 112 16.20 8.74 17.24
N ILE A 113 17.37 9.26 17.58
CA ILE A 113 18.64 8.86 17.01
C ILE A 113 19.34 7.91 17.97
N LEU A 114 19.66 6.71 17.48
CA LEU A 114 20.48 5.73 18.19
C LEU A 114 21.93 5.90 17.75
N PRO A 115 22.83 6.43 18.60
CA PRO A 115 24.19 6.79 18.17
C PRO A 115 25.05 5.57 17.85
N ASP A 116 24.85 4.45 18.54
CA ASP A 116 25.67 3.25 18.43
C ASP A 116 25.14 2.24 17.40
N GLY A 117 24.05 2.62 16.70
CA GLY A 117 23.40 1.73 15.74
C GLY A 117 22.43 0.77 16.38
N ILE A 118 22.10 -0.30 15.64
CA ILE A 118 21.18 -1.35 16.09
C ILE A 118 21.64 -2.71 15.55
N SER A 119 21.49 -3.75 16.35
CA SER A 119 21.54 -5.13 15.89
C SER A 119 20.25 -5.86 16.25
N SER A 120 19.81 -6.75 15.39
CA SER A 120 18.61 -7.54 15.57
C SER A 120 18.79 -8.92 14.96
N GLU A 121 18.12 -9.91 15.52
CA GLU A 121 18.05 -11.24 14.95
C GLU A 121 16.60 -11.50 14.47
N ILE A 122 16.45 -11.90 13.23
CA ILE A 122 15.17 -12.26 12.63
C ILE A 122 15.32 -13.61 11.95
N ASN A 123 14.61 -14.62 12.42
CA ASN A 123 14.64 -15.98 11.89
C ASN A 123 16.07 -16.57 11.79
N GLY A 124 16.90 -16.41 12.83
CA GLY A 124 18.26 -16.90 12.87
C GLY A 124 19.26 -16.12 12.01
N ARG A 125 18.86 -14.99 11.44
CA ARG A 125 19.75 -14.09 10.70
C ARG A 125 20.02 -12.82 11.49
N HIS A 126 21.29 -12.49 11.65
CA HIS A 126 21.71 -11.26 12.30
C HIS A 126 21.73 -10.09 11.30
N PHE A 127 21.10 -8.99 11.69
CA PHE A 127 21.08 -7.72 10.95
C PHE A 127 21.74 -6.66 11.82
N ILE A 128 22.72 -5.95 11.26
CA ILE A 128 23.43 -4.87 11.95
C ILE A 128 23.39 -3.63 11.08
N ILE A 129 22.95 -2.51 11.68
CA ILE A 129 23.11 -1.19 11.10
C ILE A 129 24.06 -0.45 12.03
N GLY A 130 25.33 -0.30 11.61
CA GLY A 130 26.34 0.40 12.40
C GLY A 130 26.24 1.91 12.28
N GLY A 131 26.82 2.61 13.25
CA GLY A 131 26.82 4.08 13.31
C GLY A 131 25.46 4.65 13.73
N PRO A 132 25.27 5.99 13.61
CA PRO A 132 24.03 6.60 14.04
C PRO A 132 22.86 6.16 13.15
N VAL A 133 21.76 5.76 13.80
CA VAL A 133 20.54 5.25 13.17
C VAL A 133 19.34 6.08 13.60
N LEU A 134 18.53 6.52 12.66
CA LEU A 134 17.21 7.06 12.94
C LEU A 134 16.24 5.90 13.24
N LYS A 135 15.67 5.89 14.45
CA LYS A 135 14.49 5.11 14.79
C LYS A 135 13.25 5.99 14.59
N LEU A 136 12.33 5.54 13.75
CA LEU A 136 11.07 6.20 13.49
C LEU A 136 9.93 5.21 13.72
N HIS A 137 9.13 5.45 14.76
CA HIS A 137 7.92 4.70 15.08
C HIS A 137 6.70 5.54 14.70
N GLN A 138 5.84 5.00 13.86
CA GLN A 138 4.68 5.72 13.36
C GLN A 138 3.48 4.81 13.13
N LEU A 139 2.30 5.36 13.36
CA LEU A 139 1.03 4.78 12.97
C LEU A 139 0.60 5.36 11.63
N ARG A 140 0.11 4.50 10.74
CA ARG A 140 -0.28 4.89 9.40
C ARG A 140 -1.73 4.49 9.13
N TYR A 141 -2.53 5.46 8.75
CA TYR A 141 -3.96 5.33 8.56
C TYR A 141 -4.34 5.46 7.09
N ALA A 142 -5.41 4.77 6.72
CA ALA A 142 -6.21 5.01 5.53
C ALA A 142 -7.56 5.57 6.00
N ASP A 143 -7.85 6.84 5.72
CA ASP A 143 -8.92 7.58 6.38
C ASP A 143 -8.74 7.51 7.92
N ASP A 144 -9.70 6.98 8.66
CA ASP A 144 -9.62 6.79 10.11
C ASP A 144 -9.20 5.38 10.52
N LEU A 145 -8.96 4.47 9.57
CA LEU A 145 -8.57 3.10 9.87
C LEU A 145 -7.05 2.99 10.05
N LEU A 146 -6.62 2.48 11.20
CA LEU A 146 -5.22 2.13 11.43
C LEU A 146 -4.84 0.91 10.57
N MET A 147 -3.95 1.14 9.61
CA MET A 147 -3.49 0.12 8.67
C MET A 147 -2.13 -0.45 9.02
N LYS A 148 -1.28 0.34 9.68
CA LYS A 148 0.10 -0.04 9.93
C LYS A 148 0.64 0.61 11.20
N ASP A 149 1.18 -0.22 12.06
CA ASP A 149 2.08 0.17 13.14
C ASP A 149 3.51 -0.18 12.67
N GLU A 150 4.34 0.82 12.42
CA GLU A 150 5.60 0.66 11.70
C GLU A 150 6.76 1.29 12.45
N VAL A 151 7.78 0.47 12.72
CA VAL A 151 9.08 0.96 13.20
C VAL A 151 10.11 0.83 12.08
N LYS A 152 10.78 1.93 11.78
CA LYS A 152 11.87 1.97 10.79
C LYS A 152 13.19 2.30 11.48
N TYR A 153 14.24 1.66 11.01
CA TYR A 153 15.61 1.96 11.38
C TYR A 153 16.38 2.34 10.10
N ILE A 154 16.90 3.56 10.06
CA ILE A 154 17.53 4.12 8.86
C ILE A 154 18.94 4.61 9.20
N SER A 155 19.94 4.13 8.47
CA SER A 155 21.33 4.56 8.65
C SER A 155 21.50 6.05 8.32
N LEU A 156 21.94 6.85 9.28
CA LEU A 156 22.29 8.25 9.06
C LEU A 156 23.65 8.43 8.38
N THR A 157 24.47 7.38 8.36
CA THR A 157 25.70 7.34 7.58
C THR A 157 25.40 7.30 6.08
N LEU A 158 24.44 6.47 5.67
CA LEU A 158 24.00 6.36 4.27
C LEU A 158 23.03 7.50 3.87
N CYS A 159 22.18 7.93 4.80
CA CYS A 159 21.15 8.93 4.56
C CYS A 159 21.28 10.10 5.57
N PRO A 160 22.32 10.94 5.46
CA PRO A 160 22.55 12.05 6.38
C PRO A 160 21.38 13.04 6.32
N LYS A 161 20.93 13.52 7.50
CA LYS A 161 19.81 14.48 7.65
C LYS A 161 18.43 13.94 7.22
N ILE A 162 18.25 12.63 6.98
CA ILE A 162 16.94 12.05 6.63
C ILE A 162 15.92 12.27 7.76
N ASN A 163 16.38 12.47 8.98
CA ASN A 163 15.54 12.83 10.11
C ASN A 163 14.86 14.21 9.97
N LYS A 164 15.26 15.05 9.01
CA LYS A 164 14.62 16.34 8.70
C LYS A 164 13.58 16.23 7.59
N ILE A 165 13.51 15.08 6.91
CA ILE A 165 12.56 14.85 5.83
C ILE A 165 11.17 14.54 6.43
N PRO A 166 10.08 15.05 5.83
CA PRO A 166 8.71 14.72 6.23
C PRO A 166 8.44 13.22 6.21
N THR A 167 7.59 12.74 7.11
CA THR A 167 7.30 11.30 7.25
C THR A 167 6.24 10.79 6.29
N GLU A 168 5.56 11.68 5.60
CA GLU A 168 4.48 11.42 4.64
C GLU A 168 5.00 10.97 3.26
N VAL A 169 6.27 11.29 2.97
CA VAL A 169 6.87 10.96 1.68
C VAL A 169 7.25 9.48 1.57
N SER A 170 7.40 9.00 0.33
CA SER A 170 7.97 7.68 0.07
C SER A 170 9.48 7.71 0.32
N TYR A 171 9.94 7.02 1.37
CA TYR A 171 11.38 6.90 1.64
C TYR A 171 12.14 6.18 0.53
N PHE A 172 11.50 5.31 -0.26
CA PHE A 172 12.15 4.71 -1.42
C PHE A 172 12.53 5.75 -2.47
N LYS A 173 11.62 6.70 -2.76
CA LYS A 173 11.94 7.84 -3.63
C LYS A 173 13.06 8.71 -3.05
N VAL A 174 13.02 8.96 -1.74
CA VAL A 174 14.06 9.73 -1.06
C VAL A 174 15.41 9.05 -1.17
N TYR A 175 15.48 7.72 -1.00
CA TYR A 175 16.74 6.98 -1.17
C TYR A 175 17.29 7.12 -2.59
N GLU A 176 16.44 6.98 -3.61
CA GLU A 176 16.86 7.06 -5.01
C GLU A 176 17.17 8.51 -5.44
N ASP A 177 16.25 9.45 -5.18
CA ASP A 177 16.30 10.82 -5.72
C ASP A 177 17.25 11.72 -4.94
N THR A 178 17.30 11.58 -3.60
CA THR A 178 18.08 12.48 -2.73
C THR A 178 19.46 11.90 -2.41
N TYR A 179 19.53 10.60 -2.15
CA TYR A 179 20.78 9.95 -1.73
C TYR A 179 21.43 9.13 -2.84
N HIS A 180 20.81 9.03 -4.01
CA HIS A 180 21.29 8.26 -5.16
C HIS A 180 21.59 6.79 -4.84
N LEU A 181 20.85 6.24 -3.86
CA LEU A 181 20.97 4.85 -3.44
C LEU A 181 20.09 3.97 -4.32
N LYS A 182 20.69 2.96 -4.93
CA LYS A 182 19.95 1.94 -5.66
C LYS A 182 19.64 0.76 -4.75
N ILE A 183 18.36 0.48 -4.54
CA ILE A 183 17.92 -0.69 -3.78
C ILE A 183 18.11 -1.92 -4.65
N SER A 184 19.03 -2.79 -4.29
CA SER A 184 19.37 -4.02 -5.01
C SER A 184 18.58 -5.23 -4.50
N GLU A 185 18.26 -5.25 -3.21
CA GLU A 185 17.61 -6.39 -2.57
C GLU A 185 16.62 -5.92 -1.50
N VAL A 186 15.51 -6.64 -1.37
CA VAL A 186 14.56 -6.51 -0.28
C VAL A 186 14.29 -7.91 0.28
N GLN A 187 14.62 -8.12 1.56
CA GLN A 187 14.29 -9.35 2.28
C GLN A 187 13.09 -9.10 3.18
N GLN A 188 12.13 -10.00 3.16
CA GLN A 188 10.91 -9.92 3.96
C GLN A 188 10.65 -11.23 4.68
N THR A 189 10.22 -11.11 5.93
CA THR A 189 9.64 -12.21 6.70
C THR A 189 8.20 -11.88 7.01
N LEU A 190 7.32 -12.82 6.76
CA LEU A 190 5.90 -12.73 7.08
C LEU A 190 5.59 -13.70 8.22
N GLY A 191 4.87 -13.20 9.20
CA GLY A 191 4.35 -13.98 10.30
C GLY A 191 2.93 -13.56 10.63
N VAL A 192 2.17 -14.47 11.21
CA VAL A 192 0.84 -14.20 11.74
C VAL A 192 0.89 -14.37 13.24
N LYS A 193 0.36 -13.39 13.98
CA LYS A 193 0.28 -13.43 15.44
C LYS A 193 -1.13 -13.03 15.86
N ILE A 194 -1.69 -13.80 16.79
CA ILE A 194 -2.90 -13.38 17.50
C ILE A 194 -2.49 -12.28 18.47
N LEU A 195 -3.16 -11.14 18.38
CA LEU A 195 -2.91 -10.01 19.27
C LEU A 195 -3.73 -10.19 20.54
N GLU A 196 -3.08 -10.04 21.68
CA GLU A 196 -3.79 -10.00 22.96
C GLU A 196 -4.36 -8.60 23.20
N PRO A 197 -5.55 -8.50 23.84
CA PRO A 197 -6.16 -7.21 24.19
C PRO A 197 -5.16 -6.27 24.88
N ASN A 198 -5.16 -5.00 24.49
CA ASN A 198 -4.31 -3.93 25.02
C ASN A 198 -2.80 -4.06 24.78
N THR A 199 -2.35 -4.98 23.91
CA THR A 199 -0.92 -5.13 23.60
C THR A 199 -0.46 -4.36 22.36
N THR A 200 -1.40 -3.84 21.56
CA THR A 200 -1.10 -3.16 20.30
C THR A 200 -1.96 -1.92 20.07
N ASN A 201 -1.49 -1.04 19.18
CA ASN A 201 -2.24 0.14 18.76
C ASN A 201 -3.44 -0.21 17.86
N PHE A 202 -3.56 -1.46 17.36
CA PHE A 202 -4.65 -1.91 16.49
C PHE A 202 -5.98 -2.14 17.21
N GLU A 203 -5.97 -2.26 18.54
CA GLU A 203 -7.19 -2.52 19.32
C GLU A 203 -8.00 -1.27 19.63
N SER A 204 -7.39 -0.11 19.54
CA SER A 204 -8.10 1.15 19.75
C SER A 204 -8.54 1.71 18.40
N ASN A 205 -9.80 1.46 18.01
CA ASN A 205 -10.49 2.28 17.01
C ASN A 205 -10.68 3.74 17.47
N LYS A 206 -10.00 4.15 18.55
CA LYS A 206 -10.00 5.52 19.06
C LYS A 206 -8.77 6.22 18.51
N PRO A 207 -8.92 7.41 17.91
CA PRO A 207 -7.78 8.22 17.52
C PRO A 207 -6.91 8.49 18.74
N ILE A 208 -5.63 8.12 18.66
CA ILE A 208 -4.66 8.48 19.69
C ILE A 208 -4.47 9.99 19.61
N PRO A 209 -4.71 10.75 20.69
CA PRO A 209 -4.46 12.18 20.66
C PRO A 209 -2.99 12.43 20.39
N ALA A 210 -2.71 13.29 19.40
CA ALA A 210 -1.36 13.74 19.14
C ALA A 210 -0.79 14.33 20.44
N LYS A 211 0.35 13.81 20.89
CA LYS A 211 1.11 14.48 21.94
C LYS A 211 1.64 15.78 21.34
N THR A 212 1.10 16.90 21.83
CA THR A 212 1.65 18.25 21.61
C THR A 212 3.06 18.36 22.14
#